data_03fb162e8aee66bf091d118f75255be9
#
_entry.id   03fb162e8aee66bf091d118f75255be9
#
_cell.length_a   1.000
_cell.length_b   1.000
_cell.length_c   1.000
_cell.angle_alpha   90.00
_cell.angle_beta   90.00
_cell.angle_gamma   90.00
#
_symmetry.space_group_name_H-M   'P 1'
#
loop_
_entity.id
_entity.type
_entity.pdbx_description
1 polymer ?
#
loop_
_entity_poly.entity_id
_entity_poly.type
_entity_poly.pdbx_seq_one_letter_code
_entity_poly.pdbx_strand_id
1 'polypeptide(L)'
;DHTHLFINNGGNLKSLDFRFPLGAPFNGLKAFFTTEQLTWVDKFRNALALGTSPIVRGLIDYEGAMKIIRDLDRISFKEWFLNHGGSEKSLERMWDPIAYALGFINCKDISARCMLTIFMMFASKTEASKLNLLKGSPHKWLTQPIVDYITNKGAKIHLNHKVEEIIYEKE
;
A
#
# COMPACT_ATOMS: atom_id res chain seq x y z
N ASP A 1 -4.55 -2.68 -15.52
CA ASP A 1 -5.95 -2.39 -15.27
C ASP A 1 -6.09 -1.56 -13.99
N HIS A 2 -7.05 -0.63 -13.96
CA HIS A 2 -7.27 0.29 -12.84
C HIS A 2 -8.52 -0.07 -12.03
N THR A 3 -9.06 -1.26 -12.18
CA THR A 3 -10.25 -1.73 -11.47
C THR A 3 -9.89 -2.92 -10.60
N HIS A 4 -10.13 -2.80 -9.30
CA HIS A 4 -9.96 -3.88 -8.33
C HIS A 4 -11.32 -4.48 -8.00
N LEU A 5 -11.41 -5.80 -8.06
CA LEU A 5 -12.65 -6.54 -7.82
C LEU A 5 -12.61 -7.21 -6.45
N PHE A 6 -13.70 -7.13 -5.73
CA PHE A 6 -13.92 -7.77 -4.44
C PHE A 6 -15.10 -8.73 -4.53
N ILE A 7 -14.96 -9.90 -3.96
CA ILE A 7 -16.05 -10.88 -3.82
C ILE A 7 -16.44 -10.89 -2.35
N ASN A 8 -17.69 -10.56 -2.04
CA ASN A 8 -18.19 -10.64 -0.68
C ASN A 8 -18.65 -12.07 -0.32
N ASN A 9 -18.94 -12.31 0.97
CA ASN A 9 -19.35 -13.62 1.47
C ASN A 9 -20.62 -14.20 0.80
N GLY A 10 -21.42 -13.38 0.11
CA GLY A 10 -22.58 -13.82 -0.67
C GLY A 10 -22.27 -14.06 -2.16
N GLY A 11 -21.00 -14.07 -2.55
CA GLY A 11 -20.57 -14.26 -3.95
C GLY A 11 -20.82 -13.05 -4.84
N ASN A 12 -21.33 -11.92 -4.31
CA ASN A 12 -21.56 -10.71 -5.10
C ASN A 12 -20.26 -9.98 -5.38
N LEU A 13 -20.08 -9.61 -6.64
CA LEU A 13 -18.94 -8.85 -7.11
C LEU A 13 -19.13 -7.36 -6.83
N LYS A 14 -18.12 -6.75 -6.20
CA LYS A 14 -18.04 -5.31 -5.98
C LYS A 14 -16.72 -4.80 -6.53
N SER A 15 -16.67 -3.51 -6.90
CA SER A 15 -15.50 -2.94 -7.54
C SER A 15 -15.00 -1.67 -6.86
N LEU A 16 -13.71 -1.44 -7.00
CA LEU A 16 -13.03 -0.20 -6.70
C LEU A 16 -12.39 0.27 -8.02
N ASP A 17 -13.01 1.24 -8.67
CA ASP A 17 -12.66 1.68 -10.02
C ASP A 17 -11.90 3.02 -10.01
N PHE A 18 -10.60 2.95 -10.25
CA PHE A 18 -9.70 4.11 -10.29
C PHE A 18 -9.64 4.81 -11.65
N ARG A 19 -10.44 4.40 -12.63
CA ARG A 19 -10.48 5.07 -13.94
C ARG A 19 -11.13 6.44 -13.81
N PHE A 20 -10.31 7.48 -13.87
CA PHE A 20 -10.76 8.88 -13.83
C PHE A 20 -9.77 9.78 -14.59
N PRO A 21 -10.24 10.76 -15.39
CA PRO A 21 -9.38 11.57 -16.25
C PRO A 21 -8.34 12.41 -15.50
N LEU A 22 -8.66 12.86 -14.29
CA LEU A 22 -7.80 13.79 -13.54
C LEU A 22 -6.67 13.11 -12.74
N GLY A 23 -6.61 11.75 -12.74
CA GLY A 23 -5.57 11.04 -11.98
C GLY A 23 -5.63 11.24 -10.47
N ALA A 24 -4.52 10.99 -9.78
CA ALA A 24 -4.42 11.14 -8.32
C ALA A 24 -4.43 12.63 -7.89
N PRO A 25 -5.06 12.95 -6.75
CA PRO A 25 -5.81 12.07 -5.82
C PRO A 25 -7.27 11.81 -6.24
N PHE A 26 -7.75 12.44 -7.30
CA PHE A 26 -9.17 12.46 -7.69
C PHE A 26 -9.68 11.07 -8.13
N ASN A 27 -8.85 10.27 -8.80
CA ASN A 27 -9.19 8.90 -9.16
C ASN A 27 -9.44 8.03 -7.92
N GLY A 28 -8.65 8.18 -6.86
CA GLY A 28 -8.84 7.50 -5.59
C GLY A 28 -10.10 7.96 -4.86
N LEU A 29 -10.36 9.27 -4.81
CA LEU A 29 -11.59 9.82 -4.24
C LEU A 29 -12.82 9.31 -4.98
N LYS A 30 -12.84 9.36 -6.32
CA LYS A 30 -13.94 8.80 -7.14
C LYS A 30 -14.15 7.33 -6.83
N ALA A 31 -13.11 6.52 -6.88
CA ALA A 31 -13.18 5.09 -6.60
C ALA A 31 -13.76 4.80 -5.22
N PHE A 32 -13.33 5.54 -4.20
CA PHE A 32 -13.79 5.41 -2.83
C PHE A 32 -15.27 5.79 -2.67
N PHE A 33 -15.71 6.91 -3.23
CA PHE A 33 -17.10 7.36 -3.08
C PHE A 33 -18.08 6.55 -3.92
N THR A 34 -17.66 5.99 -5.06
CA THR A 34 -18.53 5.19 -5.94
C THR A 34 -18.59 3.72 -5.59
N THR A 35 -17.63 3.18 -4.83
CA THR A 35 -17.66 1.75 -4.47
C THR A 35 -18.89 1.39 -3.66
N GLU A 36 -19.47 0.23 -3.95
CA GLU A 36 -20.56 -0.36 -3.18
C GLU A 36 -20.08 -1.26 -2.04
N GLN A 37 -18.75 -1.37 -1.84
CA GLN A 37 -18.15 -2.18 -0.79
C GLN A 37 -18.44 -1.63 0.61
N LEU A 38 -18.59 -0.31 0.71
CA LEU A 38 -18.81 0.43 1.94
C LEU A 38 -20.18 1.10 1.96
N THR A 39 -20.82 1.10 3.14
CA THR A 39 -22.02 1.93 3.38
C THR A 39 -21.65 3.43 3.44
N TRP A 40 -22.61 4.32 3.32
CA TRP A 40 -22.36 5.76 3.44
C TRP A 40 -21.80 6.15 4.82
N VAL A 41 -22.23 5.48 5.89
CA VAL A 41 -21.69 5.68 7.24
C VAL A 41 -20.22 5.26 7.28
N ASP A 42 -19.86 4.12 6.70
CA ASP A 42 -18.49 3.65 6.63
C ASP A 42 -17.63 4.60 5.77
N LYS A 43 -18.13 5.10 4.65
CA LYS A 43 -17.45 6.09 3.82
C LYS A 43 -17.15 7.37 4.59
N PHE A 44 -18.12 7.89 5.35
CA PHE A 44 -17.93 9.06 6.18
C PHE A 44 -16.86 8.83 7.26
N ARG A 45 -16.92 7.70 7.95
CA ARG A 45 -15.92 7.34 8.99
C ARG A 45 -14.52 7.15 8.39
N ASN A 46 -14.41 6.56 7.20
CA ASN A 46 -13.15 6.48 6.48
C ASN A 46 -12.61 7.87 6.10
N ALA A 47 -13.50 8.73 5.58
CA ALA A 47 -13.13 10.10 5.23
C ALA A 47 -12.64 10.88 6.47
N LEU A 48 -13.26 10.68 7.63
CA LEU A 48 -12.81 11.27 8.88
C LEU A 48 -11.41 10.76 9.26
N ALA A 49 -11.23 9.44 9.31
CA ALA A 49 -9.95 8.82 9.72
C ALA A 49 -8.81 9.18 8.76
N LEU A 50 -9.04 9.06 7.45
CA LEU A 50 -8.01 9.34 6.45
C LEU A 50 -7.84 10.83 6.17
N GLY A 51 -8.91 11.61 6.25
CA GLY A 51 -8.89 13.06 6.02
C GLY A 51 -8.14 13.84 7.11
N THR A 52 -8.09 13.33 8.33
CA THR A 52 -7.29 13.90 9.42
C THR A 52 -5.88 13.31 9.49
N SER A 53 -5.55 12.38 8.61
CA SER A 53 -4.26 11.69 8.59
C SER A 53 -3.14 12.53 7.97
N PRO A 54 -1.88 12.17 8.18
CA PRO A 54 -0.73 12.79 7.51
C PRO A 54 -0.79 12.73 5.98
N ILE A 55 -1.62 11.85 5.39
CA ILE A 55 -1.76 11.70 3.93
C ILE A 55 -2.23 13.01 3.28
N VAL A 56 -3.20 13.69 3.87
CA VAL A 56 -3.72 14.96 3.32
C VAL A 56 -2.62 16.02 3.30
N ARG A 57 -1.83 16.13 4.38
CA ARG A 57 -0.65 16.98 4.42
C ARG A 57 0.38 16.61 3.36
N GLY A 58 0.56 15.31 3.13
CA GLY A 58 1.54 14.77 2.18
C GLY A 58 1.26 15.11 0.71
N LEU A 59 0.05 15.57 0.37
CA LEU A 59 -0.25 16.09 -0.96
C LEU A 59 0.47 17.42 -1.24
N ILE A 60 0.88 18.14 -0.19
CA ILE A 60 1.61 19.42 -0.28
C ILE A 60 3.04 19.24 0.22
N ASP A 61 3.24 18.57 1.34
CA ASP A 61 4.53 18.32 2.00
C ASP A 61 4.74 16.80 2.19
N TYR A 62 5.21 16.15 1.14
CA TYR A 62 5.43 14.70 1.13
C TYR A 62 6.44 14.25 2.19
N GLU A 63 7.59 14.91 2.27
CA GLU A 63 8.66 14.50 3.20
C GLU A 63 8.26 14.70 4.67
N GLY A 64 7.60 15.82 5.00
CA GLY A 64 7.07 16.06 6.34
C GLY A 64 6.00 15.05 6.74
N ALA A 65 5.11 14.69 5.81
CA ALA A 65 4.10 13.66 6.05
C ALA A 65 4.73 12.28 6.25
N MET A 66 5.70 11.90 5.42
CA MET A 66 6.40 10.61 5.54
C MET A 66 7.20 10.47 6.82
N LYS A 67 7.72 11.59 7.36
CA LYS A 67 8.38 11.58 8.67
C LYS A 67 7.38 11.20 9.78
N ILE A 68 6.20 11.82 9.78
CA ILE A 68 5.12 11.50 10.74
C ILE A 68 4.66 10.04 10.57
N ILE A 69 4.47 9.59 9.33
CA ILE A 69 4.04 8.22 9.03
C ILE A 69 5.07 7.20 9.55
N ARG A 70 6.38 7.47 9.44
CA ARG A 70 7.43 6.57 9.95
C ARG A 70 7.35 6.35 11.46
N ASP A 71 6.93 7.34 12.21
CA ASP A 71 6.79 7.24 13.67
C ASP A 71 5.62 6.35 14.13
N LEU A 72 4.71 6.00 13.20
CA LEU A 72 3.55 5.14 13.44
C LEU A 72 3.84 3.64 13.30
N ASP A 73 5.10 3.23 13.26
CA ASP A 73 5.49 1.83 13.07
C ASP A 73 5.18 0.91 14.27
N ARG A 74 4.97 1.49 15.44
CA ARG A 74 4.76 0.76 16.70
C ARG A 74 3.31 0.36 16.97
N ILE A 75 2.37 0.87 16.19
CA ILE A 75 0.94 0.56 16.32
C ILE A 75 0.43 -0.11 15.06
N SER A 76 -0.57 -0.99 15.20
CA SER A 76 -1.22 -1.61 14.04
C SER A 76 -2.07 -0.61 13.27
N PHE A 77 -2.30 -0.89 11.98
CA PHE A 77 -3.22 -0.06 11.20
C PHE A 77 -4.64 -0.12 11.76
N LYS A 78 -5.09 -1.28 12.23
CA LYS A 78 -6.40 -1.42 12.88
C LYS A 78 -6.53 -0.47 14.06
N GLU A 79 -5.58 -0.48 14.98
CA GLU A 79 -5.59 0.39 16.18
C GLU A 79 -5.59 1.86 15.78
N TRP A 80 -4.68 2.25 14.89
CA TRP A 80 -4.60 3.62 14.39
C TRP A 80 -5.93 4.06 13.76
N PHE A 81 -6.49 3.25 12.87
CA PHE A 81 -7.69 3.57 12.10
C PHE A 81 -8.94 3.73 12.99
N LEU A 82 -9.12 2.84 13.97
CA LEU A 82 -10.24 2.92 14.92
C LEU A 82 -10.12 4.15 15.83
N ASN A 83 -8.91 4.45 16.30
CA ASN A 83 -8.65 5.64 17.15
C ASN A 83 -8.89 6.96 16.40
N HIS A 84 -8.83 6.95 15.05
CA HIS A 84 -9.14 8.11 14.22
C HIS A 84 -10.59 8.12 13.68
N GLY A 85 -11.46 7.28 14.22
CA GLY A 85 -12.89 7.28 13.89
C GLY A 85 -13.31 6.30 12.80
N GLY A 86 -12.40 5.47 12.29
CA GLY A 86 -12.69 4.39 11.35
C GLY A 86 -13.65 3.35 11.92
N SER A 87 -14.13 2.42 11.09
CA SER A 87 -15.05 1.36 11.50
C SER A 87 -14.48 -0.03 11.30
N GLU A 88 -14.84 -0.98 12.18
CA GLU A 88 -14.50 -2.40 12.04
C GLU A 88 -15.00 -2.97 10.70
N LYS A 89 -16.22 -2.57 10.28
CA LYS A 89 -16.78 -3.01 9.00
C LYS A 89 -15.95 -2.55 7.80
N SER A 90 -15.36 -1.36 7.86
CA SER A 90 -14.44 -0.88 6.83
C SER A 90 -13.14 -1.69 6.80
N LEU A 91 -12.61 -2.06 7.97
CA LEU A 91 -11.44 -2.94 8.06
C LEU A 91 -11.73 -4.27 7.37
N GLU A 92 -12.79 -4.96 7.81
CA GLU A 92 -13.16 -6.28 7.30
C GLU A 92 -13.45 -6.29 5.78
N ARG A 93 -14.23 -5.29 5.30
CA ARG A 93 -14.72 -5.30 3.93
C ARG A 93 -13.76 -4.71 2.89
N MET A 94 -12.88 -3.83 3.30
CA MET A 94 -12.05 -3.09 2.37
C MET A 94 -10.56 -3.15 2.71
N TRP A 95 -10.18 -2.82 3.95
CA TRP A 95 -8.77 -2.64 4.28
C TRP A 95 -8.02 -3.95 4.52
N ASP A 96 -8.64 -4.95 5.14
CA ASP A 96 -8.05 -6.28 5.28
C ASP A 96 -7.79 -6.94 3.91
N PRO A 97 -8.73 -6.96 2.95
CA PRO A 97 -8.44 -7.44 1.60
C PRO A 97 -7.26 -6.72 0.92
N ILE A 98 -7.16 -5.41 1.09
CA ILE A 98 -6.04 -4.63 0.53
C ILE A 98 -4.73 -4.96 1.24
N ALA A 99 -4.74 -5.04 2.56
CA ALA A 99 -3.57 -5.41 3.36
C ALA A 99 -3.05 -6.81 3.00
N TYR A 100 -3.95 -7.78 2.84
CA TYR A 100 -3.59 -9.13 2.37
C TYR A 100 -3.04 -9.13 0.94
N ALA A 101 -3.65 -8.38 0.02
CA ALA A 101 -3.22 -8.34 -1.36
C ALA A 101 -1.82 -7.72 -1.54
N LEU A 102 -1.46 -6.75 -0.72
CA LEU A 102 -0.21 -5.97 -0.85
C LEU A 102 0.86 -6.33 0.19
N GLY A 103 0.45 -6.76 1.37
CA GLY A 103 1.34 -7.03 2.50
C GLY A 103 1.29 -8.46 3.02
N PHE A 104 0.41 -9.32 2.50
CA PHE A 104 0.20 -10.71 2.94
C PHE A 104 -0.16 -10.86 4.43
N ILE A 105 -0.72 -9.81 5.04
CA ILE A 105 -1.01 -9.72 6.47
C ILE A 105 -2.26 -8.86 6.68
N ASN A 106 -3.01 -9.08 7.78
CA ASN A 106 -4.23 -8.31 8.06
C ASN A 106 -3.94 -6.97 8.79
N CYS A 107 -4.97 -6.12 8.86
CA CYS A 107 -4.86 -4.79 9.45
C CYS A 107 -4.56 -4.77 10.96
N LYS A 108 -4.80 -5.86 11.67
CA LYS A 108 -4.47 -5.95 13.10
C LYS A 108 -2.98 -6.19 13.36
N ASP A 109 -2.28 -6.76 12.37
CA ASP A 109 -0.89 -7.19 12.49
C ASP A 109 0.07 -6.32 11.63
N ILE A 110 -0.43 -5.68 10.55
CA ILE A 110 0.37 -4.73 9.75
C ILE A 110 0.50 -3.39 10.48
N SER A 111 1.68 -2.78 10.44
CA SER A 111 1.88 -1.47 11.07
C SER A 111 1.09 -0.36 10.36
N ALA A 112 0.66 0.64 11.11
CA ALA A 112 0.02 1.83 10.55
C ALA A 112 0.94 2.54 9.54
N ARG A 113 2.25 2.56 9.79
CA ARG A 113 3.25 3.07 8.85
C ARG A 113 3.13 2.42 7.48
N CYS A 114 3.08 1.09 7.40
CA CYS A 114 3.01 0.37 6.12
C CYS A 114 1.73 0.73 5.35
N MET A 115 0.57 0.66 5.99
CA MET A 115 -0.70 0.96 5.34
C MET A 115 -0.82 2.43 4.92
N LEU A 116 -0.41 3.36 5.77
CA LEU A 116 -0.45 4.79 5.43
C LEU A 116 0.56 5.14 4.33
N THR A 117 1.69 4.44 4.23
CA THR A 117 2.62 4.58 3.10
C THR A 117 1.96 4.14 1.79
N ILE A 118 1.25 3.00 1.78
CA ILE A 118 0.49 2.53 0.62
C ILE A 118 -0.55 3.58 0.20
N PHE A 119 -1.32 4.11 1.16
CA PHE A 119 -2.33 5.13 0.87
C PHE A 119 -1.71 6.45 0.39
N MET A 120 -0.56 6.83 0.94
CA MET A 120 0.17 8.00 0.47
C MET A 120 0.58 7.86 -1.01
N MET A 121 1.00 6.66 -1.43
CA MET A 121 1.31 6.37 -2.83
C MET A 121 0.06 6.46 -3.71
N PHE A 122 -1.07 5.90 -3.29
CA PHE A 122 -2.33 5.99 -4.03
C PHE A 122 -2.86 7.43 -4.14
N ALA A 123 -2.65 8.24 -3.10
CA ALA A 123 -3.08 9.62 -3.09
C ALA A 123 -2.18 10.55 -3.93
N SER A 124 -0.89 10.22 -4.06
CA SER A 124 0.08 11.08 -4.73
C SER A 124 0.41 10.65 -6.17
N LYS A 125 0.23 9.37 -6.52
CA LYS A 125 0.66 8.83 -7.82
C LYS A 125 -0.42 7.98 -8.48
N THR A 126 -0.86 8.39 -9.64
CA THR A 126 -1.85 7.64 -10.45
C THR A 126 -1.37 6.22 -10.78
N GLU A 127 -0.08 6.05 -11.03
CA GLU A 127 0.55 4.77 -11.35
C GLU A 127 0.47 3.75 -10.20
N ALA A 128 0.39 4.22 -8.96
CA ALA A 128 0.30 3.33 -7.79
C ALA A 128 -0.99 2.52 -7.74
N SER A 129 -2.06 2.98 -8.41
CA SER A 129 -3.32 2.23 -8.53
C SER A 129 -3.31 1.17 -9.63
N LYS A 130 -2.22 1.09 -10.44
CA LYS A 130 -2.07 0.10 -11.51
C LYS A 130 -1.40 -1.16 -11.00
N LEU A 131 -2.02 -2.29 -11.22
CA LEU A 131 -1.36 -3.58 -11.01
C LEU A 131 -0.46 -3.88 -12.21
N ASN A 132 0.86 -3.90 -11.98
CA ASN A 132 1.85 -4.28 -12.97
C ASN A 132 2.41 -5.66 -12.62
N LEU A 133 2.35 -6.58 -13.58
CA LEU A 133 2.88 -7.93 -13.43
C LEU A 133 4.13 -8.08 -14.30
N LEU A 134 5.10 -8.86 -13.83
CA LEU A 134 6.26 -9.23 -14.62
C LEU A 134 5.80 -10.02 -15.87
N LYS A 135 6.40 -9.72 -17.02
CA LYS A 135 6.07 -10.36 -18.31
C LYS A 135 6.41 -11.85 -18.36
N GLY A 136 7.11 -12.37 -17.37
CA GLY A 136 7.52 -13.76 -17.27
C GLY A 136 8.16 -14.05 -15.92
N SER A 137 9.05 -15.04 -15.86
CA SER A 137 9.65 -15.43 -14.58
C SER A 137 10.42 -14.30 -13.89
N PRO A 138 10.37 -14.20 -12.56
CA PRO A 138 11.16 -13.23 -11.80
C PRO A 138 12.65 -13.35 -12.06
N HIS A 139 13.15 -14.57 -12.28
CA HIS A 139 14.55 -14.78 -12.63
C HIS A 139 14.97 -13.97 -13.88
N LYS A 140 14.21 -14.11 -14.97
CA LYS A 140 14.53 -13.44 -16.25
C LYS A 140 14.33 -11.92 -16.21
N TRP A 141 13.24 -11.46 -15.54
CA TRP A 141 12.81 -10.08 -15.66
C TRP A 141 13.16 -9.19 -14.46
N LEU A 142 13.60 -9.79 -13.36
CA LEU A 142 14.03 -9.06 -12.17
C LEU A 142 15.45 -9.42 -11.76
N THR A 143 15.74 -10.71 -11.50
CA THR A 143 17.04 -11.12 -10.96
C THR A 143 18.16 -10.98 -11.99
N GLN A 144 17.99 -11.50 -13.20
CA GLN A 144 19.06 -11.51 -14.20
C GLN A 144 19.52 -10.10 -14.61
N PRO A 145 18.64 -9.12 -14.86
CA PRO A 145 19.08 -7.74 -15.15
C PRO A 145 19.90 -7.10 -14.02
N ILE A 146 19.58 -7.42 -12.76
CA ILE A 146 20.36 -6.95 -11.60
C ILE A 146 21.73 -7.62 -11.57
N VAL A 147 21.77 -8.94 -11.76
CA VAL A 147 23.01 -9.72 -11.85
C VAL A 147 23.92 -9.15 -12.94
N ASP A 148 23.39 -8.97 -14.15
CA ASP A 148 24.15 -8.44 -15.29
C ASP A 148 24.68 -7.04 -14.99
N TYR A 149 23.85 -6.18 -14.41
CA TYR A 149 24.25 -4.81 -14.06
C TYR A 149 25.42 -4.78 -13.06
N ILE A 150 25.33 -5.51 -11.94
CA ILE A 150 26.38 -5.51 -10.92
C ILE A 150 27.66 -6.21 -11.39
N THR A 151 27.53 -7.29 -12.17
CA THR A 151 28.68 -8.00 -12.74
C THR A 151 29.43 -7.11 -13.75
N ASN A 152 28.71 -6.37 -14.61
CA ASN A 152 29.30 -5.40 -15.52
C ASN A 152 30.02 -4.25 -14.80
N LYS A 153 29.69 -4.01 -13.52
CA LYS A 153 30.39 -3.06 -12.64
C LYS A 153 31.56 -3.69 -11.87
N GLY A 154 31.91 -4.93 -12.17
CA GLY A 154 33.03 -5.64 -11.55
C GLY A 154 32.69 -6.41 -10.27
N ALA A 155 31.41 -6.46 -9.87
CA ALA A 155 30.99 -7.26 -8.74
C ALA A 155 31.09 -8.76 -9.06
N LYS A 156 31.36 -9.55 -8.02
CA LYS A 156 31.39 -11.03 -8.10
C LYS A 156 30.21 -11.60 -7.32
N ILE A 157 29.52 -12.58 -7.90
CA ILE A 157 28.42 -13.29 -7.24
C ILE A 157 28.88 -14.70 -6.91
N HIS A 158 28.81 -15.06 -5.64
CA HIS A 158 29.15 -16.38 -5.17
C HIS A 158 27.86 -17.09 -4.73
N LEU A 159 27.49 -18.15 -5.44
CA LEU A 159 26.37 -19.01 -5.07
C LEU A 159 26.80 -20.08 -4.07
N ASN A 160 25.84 -20.59 -3.30
CA ASN A 160 26.06 -21.61 -2.25
C ASN A 160 27.03 -21.16 -1.13
N HIS A 161 27.16 -19.85 -0.93
CA HIS A 161 27.93 -19.24 0.14
C HIS A 161 26.99 -18.64 1.17
N LYS A 162 26.78 -19.37 2.29
CA LYS A 162 26.01 -18.87 3.42
C LYS A 162 26.78 -17.73 4.09
N VAL A 163 26.15 -16.59 4.31
CA VAL A 163 26.71 -15.53 5.17
C VAL A 163 26.45 -15.93 6.62
N GLU A 164 27.49 -16.09 7.41
CA GLU A 164 27.40 -16.45 8.83
C GLU A 164 27.49 -15.22 9.73
N GLU A 165 28.31 -14.23 9.37
CA GLU A 165 28.52 -13.03 10.16
C GLU A 165 28.82 -11.82 9.26
N ILE A 166 28.34 -10.65 9.63
CA ILE A 166 28.73 -9.36 9.04
C ILE A 166 29.44 -8.55 10.11
N ILE A 167 30.74 -8.37 9.94
CA ILE A 167 31.56 -7.58 10.84
C ILE A 167 31.71 -6.18 10.26
N TYR A 168 31.41 -5.15 11.05
CA TYR A 168 31.65 -3.76 10.66
C TYR A 168 32.44 -3.06 11.76
N GLU A 169 33.43 -2.28 11.37
CA GLU A 169 34.18 -1.38 12.26
C GLU A 169 33.43 -0.04 12.31
N LYS A 170 33.17 0.45 13.53
CA LYS A 170 32.72 1.84 13.71
C LYS A 170 33.92 2.75 13.54
N GLU A 171 33.88 3.63 12.53
CA GLU A 171 34.77 4.77 12.44
C GLU A 171 34.57 5.76 13.60
#